data_bf0923a477ce3a9c662d3b75e6608935
#
_entry.id   bf0923a477ce3a9c662d3b75e6608935
#
_cell.length_a   1.000
_cell.length_b   1.000
_cell.length_c   1.000
_cell.angle_alpha   90.00
_cell.angle_beta   90.00
_cell.angle_gamma   90.00
#
_symmetry.space_group_name_H-M   'P 1'
#
loop_
_entity.id
_entity.type
_entity.pdbx_description
1 polymer ?
#
loop_
_entity_poly.entity_id
_entity_poly.type
_entity_poly.pdbx_seq_one_letter_code
_entity_poly.pdbx_strand_id
1 'polypeptide(L)'
;MSTIKSRPVYPGLRAVPTARHNLVAVEGDGVQAVARMLVEAPEGFPARTHVLCTPGGGRADPEQLRALGVAAVDVLPDVEGVLTVLDGLLDRASMGTRLYAAGDEGFVGRVVRLGIDHGIDHKSVLTEHSGSLARRVQCVHCKHFTEHVTASIFECPGCGTLLFVRDHYSRRLAAFQGVCVNAEDPTQRPVPEEAYP
;
A
#
# COMPACT_ATOMS: atom_id res chain seq x y z
N MET A 1 11.30 3.25 25.29
CA MET A 1 11.41 3.06 23.83
C MET A 1 10.70 4.21 23.14
N SER A 2 11.38 4.96 22.30
CA SER A 2 10.76 6.04 21.52
C SER A 2 9.85 5.42 20.45
N THR A 3 8.55 5.68 20.53
CA THR A 3 7.62 5.28 19.49
C THR A 3 7.81 6.19 18.27
N ILE A 4 8.31 5.66 17.17
CA ILE A 4 8.50 6.40 15.92
C ILE A 4 7.13 6.72 15.32
N LYS A 5 6.69 7.96 15.48
CA LYS A 5 5.35 8.43 15.07
C LYS A 5 5.10 8.41 13.55
N SER A 6 6.13 8.23 12.73
CA SER A 6 6.01 8.19 11.27
C SER A 6 5.64 6.83 10.71
N ARG A 7 5.84 5.73 11.47
CA ARG A 7 5.52 4.39 11.00
C ARG A 7 4.01 4.27 10.69
N PRO A 8 3.63 3.68 9.54
CA PRO A 8 2.22 3.44 9.22
C PRO A 8 1.55 2.55 10.26
N VAL A 9 0.26 2.77 10.46
CA VAL A 9 -0.60 1.92 11.27
C VAL A 9 -1.77 1.52 10.41
N TYR A 10 -2.06 0.23 10.36
CA TYR A 10 -3.12 -0.36 9.53
C TYR A 10 -4.23 -0.90 10.44
N PRO A 11 -5.31 -0.12 10.66
CA PRO A 11 -6.36 -0.49 11.63
C PRO A 11 -7.27 -1.63 11.16
N GLY A 12 -7.13 -2.08 9.92
CA GLY A 12 -8.02 -3.04 9.29
C GLY A 12 -9.16 -2.39 8.51
N LEU A 13 -9.68 -3.11 7.52
CA LEU A 13 -10.80 -2.64 6.72
C LEU A 13 -12.11 -2.79 7.49
N ARG A 14 -12.95 -1.76 7.37
CA ARG A 14 -14.33 -1.75 7.87
C ARG A 14 -15.21 -0.92 6.94
N ALA A 15 -16.40 -1.40 6.64
CA ALA A 15 -17.34 -0.67 5.82
C ALA A 15 -17.78 0.64 6.51
N VAL A 16 -17.81 1.75 5.77
CA VAL A 16 -18.37 3.03 6.22
C VAL A 16 -19.81 3.14 5.72
N PRO A 17 -20.82 2.98 6.57
CA PRO A 17 -22.22 2.88 6.12
C PRO A 17 -22.72 4.12 5.37
N THR A 18 -22.19 5.29 5.72
CA THR A 18 -22.58 6.59 5.15
C THR A 18 -21.93 6.89 3.79
N ALA A 19 -20.99 6.05 3.34
CA ALA A 19 -20.34 6.23 2.05
C ALA A 19 -21.35 6.03 0.91
N ARG A 20 -21.33 6.95 -0.06
CA ARG A 20 -22.18 6.87 -1.27
C ARG A 20 -21.53 6.00 -2.34
N HIS A 21 -20.24 6.07 -2.45
CA HIS A 21 -19.42 5.29 -3.38
C HIS A 21 -18.18 4.78 -2.66
N ASN A 22 -17.77 3.55 -2.93
CA ASN A 22 -16.59 2.93 -2.35
C ASN A 22 -15.64 2.55 -3.47
N LEU A 23 -14.42 3.08 -3.43
CA LEU A 23 -13.31 2.67 -4.28
C LEU A 23 -12.38 1.81 -3.44
N VAL A 24 -12.13 0.59 -3.88
CA VAL A 24 -11.30 -0.39 -3.16
C VAL A 24 -10.15 -0.78 -4.07
N ALA A 25 -8.93 -0.45 -3.67
CA ALA A 25 -7.72 -0.94 -4.33
C ALA A 25 -7.16 -2.13 -3.54
N VAL A 26 -6.92 -3.24 -4.21
CA VAL A 26 -6.49 -4.47 -3.55
C VAL A 26 -5.41 -5.20 -4.32
N GLU A 27 -4.42 -5.69 -3.58
CA GLU A 27 -3.32 -6.49 -4.09
C GLU A 27 -3.23 -7.84 -3.38
N GLY A 28 -3.06 -8.90 -4.15
CA GLY A 28 -2.73 -10.24 -3.65
C GLY A 28 -3.66 -10.73 -2.55
N ASP A 29 -3.09 -11.10 -1.41
CA ASP A 29 -3.81 -11.62 -0.25
C ASP A 29 -4.76 -10.61 0.41
N GLY A 30 -4.65 -9.33 0.07
CA GLY A 30 -5.59 -8.28 0.48
C GLY A 30 -7.03 -8.54 0.06
N VAL A 31 -7.26 -9.39 -0.95
CA VAL A 31 -8.59 -9.85 -1.37
C VAL A 31 -9.37 -10.45 -0.19
N GLN A 32 -8.71 -11.18 0.71
CA GLN A 32 -9.37 -11.79 1.87
C GLN A 32 -9.86 -10.72 2.88
N ALA A 33 -9.09 -9.65 3.08
CA ALA A 33 -9.50 -8.53 3.93
C ALA A 33 -10.71 -7.80 3.34
N VAL A 34 -10.73 -7.60 2.02
CA VAL A 34 -11.85 -6.99 1.31
C VAL A 34 -13.09 -7.89 1.37
N ALA A 35 -12.94 -9.19 1.13
CA ALA A 35 -14.05 -10.14 1.19
C ALA A 35 -14.68 -10.16 2.59
N ARG A 36 -13.88 -10.21 3.66
CA ARG A 36 -14.36 -10.12 5.04
C ARG A 36 -15.14 -8.81 5.28
N MET A 37 -14.58 -7.68 4.88
CA MET A 37 -15.26 -6.38 5.00
C MET A 37 -16.62 -6.37 4.28
N LEU A 38 -16.70 -6.95 3.08
CA LEU A 38 -17.93 -6.98 2.29
C LEU A 38 -19.01 -7.89 2.91
N VAL A 39 -18.61 -9.02 3.51
CA VAL A 39 -19.52 -9.93 4.23
C VAL A 39 -20.12 -9.25 5.47
N GLU A 40 -19.32 -8.48 6.19
CA GLU A 40 -19.74 -7.75 7.40
C GLU A 40 -20.46 -6.41 7.09
N ALA A 41 -20.45 -6.00 5.82
CA ALA A 41 -20.96 -4.70 5.41
C ALA A 41 -22.50 -4.64 5.47
N PRO A 42 -23.08 -3.44 5.70
CA PRO A 42 -24.53 -3.26 5.65
C PRO A 42 -25.08 -3.52 4.26
N GLU A 43 -26.37 -3.85 4.20
CA GLU A 43 -27.10 -4.08 2.95
C GLU A 43 -26.90 -2.93 1.95
N GLY A 44 -26.72 -3.28 0.68
CA GLY A 44 -26.49 -2.34 -0.41
C GLY A 44 -25.08 -1.73 -0.45
N PHE A 45 -24.19 -2.01 0.52
CA PHE A 45 -22.80 -1.54 0.48
C PHE A 45 -22.03 -2.15 -0.70
N PRO A 46 -22.06 -3.48 -0.96
CA PRO A 46 -21.38 -4.07 -2.11
C PRO A 46 -21.81 -3.45 -3.44
N ALA A 47 -23.11 -3.22 -3.63
CA ALA A 47 -23.67 -2.62 -4.86
C ALA A 47 -23.17 -1.19 -5.15
N ARG A 48 -22.50 -0.55 -4.19
CA ARG A 48 -21.87 0.78 -4.32
C ARG A 48 -20.34 0.72 -4.27
N THR A 49 -19.78 -0.48 -4.40
CA THR A 49 -18.36 -0.74 -4.28
C THR A 49 -17.74 -1.14 -5.62
N HIS A 50 -16.73 -0.41 -6.04
CA HIS A 50 -15.91 -0.71 -7.20
C HIS A 50 -14.54 -1.17 -6.73
N VAL A 51 -14.12 -2.37 -7.11
CA VAL A 51 -12.86 -2.98 -6.70
C VAL A 51 -11.88 -2.99 -7.87
N LEU A 52 -10.68 -2.48 -7.63
CA LEU A 52 -9.52 -2.57 -8.52
C LEU A 52 -8.56 -3.59 -7.92
N CYS A 53 -8.37 -4.71 -8.60
CA CYS A 53 -7.60 -5.85 -8.11
C CYS A 53 -6.39 -6.12 -8.99
N THR A 54 -5.23 -6.38 -8.34
CA THR A 54 -4.07 -6.95 -9.02
C THR A 54 -3.59 -8.20 -8.26
N PRO A 55 -3.10 -9.24 -8.97
CA PRO A 55 -2.67 -10.48 -8.31
C PRO A 55 -1.50 -10.27 -7.35
N GLY A 56 -0.59 -9.32 -7.61
CA GLY A 56 0.60 -9.16 -6.78
C GLY A 56 1.37 -10.47 -6.62
N GLY A 57 2.06 -10.64 -5.49
CA GLY A 57 2.74 -11.90 -5.12
C GLY A 57 1.84 -12.94 -4.45
N GLY A 58 0.57 -12.63 -4.18
CA GLY A 58 -0.38 -13.46 -3.45
C GLY A 58 -1.40 -14.19 -4.32
N ARG A 59 -2.34 -14.87 -3.67
CA ARG A 59 -3.46 -15.56 -4.33
C ARG A 59 -4.69 -14.67 -4.37
N ALA A 60 -4.75 -13.77 -5.34
CA ALA A 60 -5.96 -13.00 -5.59
C ALA A 60 -7.01 -13.86 -6.30
N ASP A 61 -8.20 -13.96 -5.74
CA ASP A 61 -9.36 -14.54 -6.42
C ASP A 61 -10.45 -13.46 -6.60
N PRO A 62 -10.45 -12.77 -7.76
CA PRO A 62 -11.44 -11.74 -8.05
C PRO A 62 -12.88 -12.27 -8.14
N GLU A 63 -13.07 -13.55 -8.46
CA GLU A 63 -14.40 -14.17 -8.55
C GLU A 63 -15.08 -14.20 -7.18
N GLN A 64 -14.31 -14.38 -6.11
CA GLN A 64 -14.82 -14.29 -4.75
C GLN A 64 -15.48 -12.91 -4.50
N LEU A 65 -14.87 -11.83 -4.98
CA LEU A 65 -15.40 -10.48 -4.81
C LEU A 65 -16.65 -10.25 -5.67
N ARG A 66 -16.68 -10.76 -6.91
CA ARG A 66 -17.87 -10.70 -7.77
C ARG A 66 -19.06 -11.40 -7.16
N ALA A 67 -18.82 -12.57 -6.55
CA ALA A 67 -19.86 -13.36 -5.88
C ALA A 67 -20.50 -12.61 -4.68
N LEU A 68 -19.81 -11.64 -4.09
CA LEU A 68 -20.31 -10.80 -3.00
C LEU A 68 -21.16 -9.61 -3.48
N GLY A 69 -21.45 -9.51 -4.79
CA GLY A 69 -22.39 -8.53 -5.34
C GLY A 69 -21.84 -7.10 -5.43
N VAL A 70 -20.51 -6.94 -5.56
CA VAL A 70 -19.91 -5.62 -5.81
C VAL A 70 -20.32 -5.07 -7.18
N ALA A 71 -20.39 -3.75 -7.31
CA ALA A 71 -20.81 -3.08 -8.53
C ALA A 71 -19.87 -3.35 -9.71
N ALA A 72 -18.58 -3.41 -9.47
CA ALA A 72 -17.56 -3.69 -10.47
C ALA A 72 -16.31 -4.31 -9.86
N VAL A 73 -15.62 -5.17 -10.63
CA VAL A 73 -14.28 -5.68 -10.32
C VAL A 73 -13.44 -5.58 -11.59
N ASP A 74 -12.47 -4.69 -11.58
CA ASP A 74 -11.44 -4.58 -12.60
C ASP A 74 -10.19 -5.32 -12.15
N VAL A 75 -9.73 -6.25 -12.95
CA VAL A 75 -8.48 -7.00 -12.72
C VAL A 75 -7.39 -6.37 -13.58
N LEU A 76 -6.38 -5.81 -12.94
CA LEU A 76 -5.28 -5.09 -13.57
C LEU A 76 -4.00 -5.95 -13.50
N PRO A 77 -3.11 -5.82 -14.48
CA PRO A 77 -1.93 -6.69 -14.56
C PRO A 77 -0.94 -6.46 -13.42
N ASP A 78 -0.88 -5.24 -12.91
CA ASP A 78 0.10 -4.81 -11.92
C ASP A 78 -0.38 -3.60 -11.09
N VAL A 79 0.43 -3.19 -10.14
CA VAL A 79 0.17 -2.04 -9.26
C VAL A 79 0.04 -0.73 -10.04
N GLU A 80 0.84 -0.53 -11.10
CA GLU A 80 0.77 0.69 -11.92
C GLU A 80 -0.57 0.80 -12.64
N GLY A 81 -1.09 -0.32 -13.15
CA GLY A 81 -2.41 -0.41 -13.73
C GLY A 81 -3.51 -0.02 -12.74
N VAL A 82 -3.44 -0.55 -11.50
CA VAL A 82 -4.38 -0.19 -10.43
C VAL A 82 -4.34 1.30 -10.14
N LEU A 83 -3.14 1.87 -9.97
CA LEU A 83 -2.99 3.29 -9.66
C LEU A 83 -3.48 4.20 -10.79
N THR A 84 -3.21 3.81 -12.04
CA THR A 84 -3.67 4.57 -13.22
C THR A 84 -5.20 4.61 -13.31
N VAL A 85 -5.86 3.47 -13.12
CA VAL A 85 -7.33 3.41 -13.14
C VAL A 85 -7.93 4.14 -11.95
N LEU A 86 -7.33 3.96 -10.76
CA LEU A 86 -7.77 4.64 -9.53
C LEU A 86 -7.65 6.17 -9.66
N ASP A 87 -6.56 6.67 -10.22
CA ASP A 87 -6.35 8.11 -10.49
C ASP A 87 -7.51 8.70 -11.30
N GLY A 88 -7.83 8.08 -12.43
CA GLY A 88 -8.96 8.50 -13.26
C GLY A 88 -10.34 8.35 -12.58
N LEU A 89 -10.51 7.44 -11.63
CA LEU A 89 -11.74 7.33 -10.84
C LEU A 89 -11.82 8.42 -9.76
N LEU A 90 -10.70 8.75 -9.14
CA LEU A 90 -10.60 9.81 -8.13
C LEU A 90 -10.82 11.19 -8.75
N ASP A 91 -10.33 11.46 -9.97
CA ASP A 91 -10.60 12.70 -10.71
C ASP A 91 -12.10 12.98 -10.88
N ARG A 92 -12.90 11.92 -11.01
CA ARG A 92 -14.36 12.01 -11.18
C ARG A 92 -15.14 11.78 -9.90
N ALA A 93 -14.43 11.55 -8.79
CA ALA A 93 -15.07 11.23 -7.52
C ALA A 93 -15.83 12.43 -6.95
N SER A 94 -16.99 12.16 -6.37
CA SER A 94 -17.79 13.16 -5.69
C SER A 94 -17.69 13.03 -4.18
N MET A 95 -18.19 14.05 -3.46
CA MET A 95 -18.30 13.99 -2.00
C MET A 95 -19.12 12.77 -1.55
N GLY A 96 -18.61 12.09 -0.54
CA GLY A 96 -19.16 10.83 -0.05
C GLY A 96 -18.50 9.58 -0.63
N THR A 97 -17.50 9.73 -1.51
CA THR A 97 -16.63 8.64 -1.93
C THR A 97 -15.67 8.26 -0.80
N ARG A 98 -15.50 6.97 -0.55
CA ARG A 98 -14.51 6.42 0.39
C ARG A 98 -13.49 5.58 -0.35
N LEU A 99 -12.23 5.74 0.07
CA LEU A 99 -11.11 4.98 -0.47
C LEU A 99 -10.65 3.94 0.54
N TYR A 100 -10.45 2.72 0.05
CA TYR A 100 -9.97 1.57 0.82
C TYR A 100 -8.75 0.98 0.11
N ALA A 101 -7.78 0.48 0.88
CA ALA A 101 -6.61 -0.19 0.34
C ALA A 101 -6.24 -1.41 1.17
N ALA A 102 -5.99 -2.56 0.52
CA ALA A 102 -5.47 -3.76 1.17
C ALA A 102 -4.40 -4.42 0.30
N GLY A 103 -3.31 -4.83 0.90
CA GLY A 103 -2.15 -5.41 0.24
C GLY A 103 -0.88 -5.22 1.04
N ASP A 104 0.28 -5.33 0.40
CA ASP A 104 1.54 -5.05 1.06
C ASP A 104 1.71 -3.56 1.43
N GLU A 105 2.72 -3.26 2.25
CA GLU A 105 2.94 -1.91 2.75
C GLU A 105 3.29 -0.91 1.62
N GLY A 106 4.01 -1.36 0.59
CA GLY A 106 4.37 -0.55 -0.57
C GLY A 106 3.15 -0.16 -1.40
N PHE A 107 2.29 -1.14 -1.69
CA PHE A 107 1.03 -0.94 -2.42
C PHE A 107 0.09 0.00 -1.65
N VAL A 108 -0.23 -0.34 -0.38
CA VAL A 108 -1.12 0.47 0.46
C VAL A 108 -0.62 1.90 0.56
N GLY A 109 0.69 2.09 0.77
CA GLY A 109 1.29 3.42 0.83
C GLY A 109 1.11 4.24 -0.44
N ARG A 110 1.22 3.62 -1.61
CA ARG A 110 1.04 4.28 -2.92
C ARG A 110 -0.42 4.67 -3.16
N VAL A 111 -1.36 3.82 -2.78
CA VAL A 111 -2.81 4.14 -2.84
C VAL A 111 -3.16 5.30 -1.91
N VAL A 112 -2.64 5.28 -0.66
CA VAL A 112 -2.84 6.39 0.30
C VAL A 112 -2.26 7.69 -0.25
N ARG A 113 -1.06 7.65 -0.82
CA ARG A 113 -0.45 8.83 -1.45
C ARG A 113 -1.32 9.38 -2.56
N LEU A 114 -1.79 8.53 -3.46
CA LEU A 114 -2.68 8.95 -4.56
C LEU A 114 -3.94 9.62 -4.01
N GLY A 115 -4.57 9.04 -2.97
CA GLY A 115 -5.70 9.66 -2.29
C GLY A 115 -5.37 11.05 -1.75
N ILE A 116 -4.16 11.25 -1.15
CA ILE A 116 -3.70 12.56 -0.68
C ILE A 116 -3.54 13.55 -1.83
N ASP A 117 -2.99 13.13 -2.97
CA ASP A 117 -2.79 13.96 -4.16
C ASP A 117 -4.15 14.46 -4.71
N HIS A 118 -5.25 13.69 -4.50
CA HIS A 118 -6.64 14.07 -4.79
C HIS A 118 -7.36 14.76 -3.61
N GLY A 119 -6.63 15.20 -2.57
CA GLY A 119 -7.18 15.94 -1.45
C GLY A 119 -7.89 15.11 -0.38
N ILE A 120 -7.78 13.79 -0.40
CA ILE A 120 -8.32 12.92 0.65
C ILE A 120 -7.37 12.95 1.85
N ASP A 121 -7.89 13.27 3.05
CA ASP A 121 -7.09 13.12 4.27
C ASP A 121 -6.66 11.66 4.44
N HIS A 122 -5.38 11.43 4.65
CA HIS A 122 -4.82 10.07 4.83
C HIS A 122 -5.50 9.25 5.93
N LYS A 123 -6.05 9.91 6.97
CA LYS A 123 -6.84 9.25 8.01
C LYS A 123 -8.22 8.80 7.55
N SER A 124 -8.67 9.32 6.41
CA SER A 124 -9.96 8.95 5.79
C SER A 124 -9.82 7.81 4.80
N VAL A 125 -8.60 7.40 4.44
CA VAL A 125 -8.34 6.18 3.67
C VAL A 125 -8.29 5.01 4.64
N LEU A 126 -9.15 4.02 4.43
CA LEU A 126 -9.17 2.82 5.26
C LEU A 126 -8.18 1.79 4.70
N THR A 127 -7.30 1.31 5.56
CA THR A 127 -6.17 0.49 5.12
C THR A 127 -6.03 -0.78 5.94
N GLU A 128 -5.64 -1.86 5.27
CA GLU A 128 -5.25 -3.11 5.91
C GLU A 128 -4.00 -3.67 5.23
N HIS A 129 -3.00 -3.97 6.04
CA HIS A 129 -1.81 -4.67 5.57
C HIS A 129 -2.11 -6.17 5.43
N SER A 130 -1.74 -6.74 4.29
CA SER A 130 -1.86 -8.17 4.00
C SER A 130 -0.69 -8.60 3.11
N GLY A 131 -0.11 -9.75 3.39
CA GLY A 131 1.04 -10.25 2.63
C GLY A 131 2.39 -9.96 3.28
N SER A 132 3.43 -9.79 2.47
CA SER A 132 4.81 -9.61 2.90
C SER A 132 5.02 -8.32 3.72
N LEU A 133 6.01 -8.37 4.64
CA LEU A 133 6.51 -7.20 5.35
C LEU A 133 7.58 -6.43 4.57
N ALA A 134 7.89 -6.87 3.36
CA ALA A 134 8.87 -6.21 2.49
C ALA A 134 8.54 -4.73 2.29
N ARG A 135 9.57 -3.90 2.28
CA ARG A 135 9.44 -2.44 2.30
C ARG A 135 9.76 -1.81 0.95
N ARG A 136 9.02 -0.76 0.63
CA ARG A 136 9.43 0.21 -0.37
C ARG A 136 10.37 1.23 0.26
N VAL A 137 11.60 1.36 -0.27
CA VAL A 137 12.65 2.18 0.32
C VAL A 137 13.15 3.22 -0.67
N GLN A 138 13.28 4.49 -0.22
CA GLN A 138 13.95 5.52 -0.99
C GLN A 138 15.37 5.74 -0.48
N CYS A 139 16.35 5.64 -1.37
CA CYS A 139 17.72 6.03 -1.10
C CYS A 139 17.81 7.55 -0.87
N VAL A 140 18.35 7.98 0.27
CA VAL A 140 18.52 9.42 0.56
C VAL A 140 19.59 10.08 -0.30
N HIS A 141 20.53 9.29 -0.87
CA HIS A 141 21.62 9.78 -1.70
C HIS A 141 21.16 10.07 -3.14
N CYS A 142 20.70 9.04 -3.88
CA CYS A 142 20.38 9.18 -5.29
C CYS A 142 18.85 9.30 -5.58
N LYS A 143 17.99 9.22 -4.56
CA LYS A 143 16.53 9.27 -4.64
C LYS A 143 15.88 8.08 -5.35
N HIS A 144 16.65 7.06 -5.72
CA HIS A 144 16.12 5.81 -6.29
C HIS A 144 15.17 5.13 -5.29
N PHE A 145 14.07 4.58 -5.80
CA PHE A 145 13.14 3.74 -5.06
C PHE A 145 13.43 2.27 -5.34
N THR A 146 13.52 1.48 -4.27
CA THR A 146 13.64 0.02 -4.35
C THR A 146 12.40 -0.60 -3.74
N GLU A 147 11.72 -1.43 -4.51
CA GLU A 147 10.54 -2.17 -4.05
C GLU A 147 10.97 -3.50 -3.41
N HIS A 148 10.08 -4.07 -2.59
CA HIS A 148 10.21 -5.40 -1.98
C HIS A 148 11.53 -5.63 -1.23
N VAL A 149 12.01 -4.64 -0.50
CA VAL A 149 13.21 -4.76 0.33
C VAL A 149 12.90 -5.59 1.57
N THR A 150 13.54 -6.76 1.70
CA THR A 150 13.37 -7.69 2.83
C THR A 150 14.48 -7.58 3.87
N ALA A 151 15.63 -7.00 3.52
CA ALA A 151 16.78 -6.88 4.40
C ALA A 151 16.91 -5.47 4.99
N SER A 152 17.43 -5.40 6.23
CA SER A 152 17.68 -4.11 6.91
C SER A 152 18.85 -3.36 6.29
N ILE A 153 19.84 -4.07 5.72
CA ILE A 153 20.97 -3.52 4.97
C ILE A 153 20.95 -4.14 3.58
N PHE A 154 20.98 -3.29 2.56
CA PHE A 154 21.04 -3.71 1.16
C PHE A 154 21.78 -2.69 0.31
N GLU A 155 22.24 -3.10 -0.85
CA GLU A 155 22.91 -2.22 -1.80
C GLU A 155 21.87 -1.51 -2.68
N CYS A 156 21.96 -0.18 -2.77
CA CYS A 156 21.07 0.61 -3.62
C CYS A 156 21.33 0.30 -5.11
N PRO A 157 20.35 -0.21 -5.87
CA PRO A 157 20.55 -0.52 -7.28
C PRO A 157 20.81 0.72 -8.15
N GLY A 158 20.48 1.92 -7.65
CA GLY A 158 20.68 3.17 -8.38
C GLY A 158 22.09 3.78 -8.23
N CYS A 159 22.78 3.53 -7.11
CA CYS A 159 24.10 4.18 -6.86
C CYS A 159 25.12 3.33 -6.09
N GLY A 160 24.83 2.06 -5.81
CA GLY A 160 25.73 1.14 -5.12
C GLY A 160 25.97 1.43 -3.63
N THR A 161 25.33 2.46 -3.06
CA THR A 161 25.48 2.78 -1.63
C THR A 161 24.83 1.70 -0.77
N LEU A 162 25.55 1.23 0.27
CA LEU A 162 24.98 0.34 1.28
C LEU A 162 24.00 1.13 2.16
N LEU A 163 22.74 0.70 2.17
CA LEU A 163 21.65 1.37 2.86
C LEU A 163 21.17 0.58 4.08
N PHE A 164 21.03 1.28 5.20
CA PHE A 164 20.27 0.84 6.36
C PHE A 164 18.85 1.39 6.23
N VAL A 165 17.83 0.51 6.38
CA VAL A 165 16.42 0.89 6.31
C VAL A 165 15.95 1.41 7.67
N ARG A 166 15.68 2.69 7.76
CA ARG A 166 15.16 3.32 8.98
C ARG A 166 13.65 3.15 9.11
N ASP A 167 13.17 3.01 10.33
CA ASP A 167 11.74 3.08 10.65
C ASP A 167 11.16 4.51 10.51
N HIS A 168 11.66 5.25 9.53
CA HIS A 168 11.20 6.58 9.19
C HIS A 168 10.47 6.53 7.84
N TYR A 169 9.14 6.61 7.91
CA TYR A 169 8.27 6.52 6.74
C TYR A 169 7.78 7.90 6.29
N SER A 170 7.87 8.16 5.00
CA SER A 170 7.31 9.35 4.35
C SER A 170 6.01 9.01 3.64
N ARG A 171 4.87 9.49 4.14
CA ARG A 171 3.58 9.32 3.46
C ARG A 171 3.56 9.96 2.08
N ARG A 172 4.24 11.09 1.91
CA ARG A 172 4.34 11.79 0.62
C ARG A 172 5.12 10.99 -0.43
N LEU A 173 6.08 10.18 -0.01
CA LEU A 173 6.89 9.34 -0.91
C LEU A 173 6.38 7.91 -0.96
N ALA A 174 5.48 7.55 -0.06
CA ALA A 174 5.03 6.18 0.20
C ALA A 174 6.24 5.22 0.37
N ALA A 175 7.25 5.64 1.14
CA ALA A 175 8.50 4.88 1.28
C ALA A 175 9.18 5.12 2.62
N PHE A 176 9.91 4.10 3.07
CA PHE A 176 10.89 4.21 4.16
C PHE A 176 12.18 4.87 3.67
N GLN A 177 12.93 5.39 4.61
CA GLN A 177 14.19 6.06 4.35
C GLN A 177 15.35 5.07 4.39
N GLY A 178 16.09 4.94 3.27
CA GLY A 178 17.35 4.21 3.20
C GLY A 178 18.54 5.16 3.34
N VAL A 179 19.31 5.02 4.41
CA VAL A 179 20.48 5.87 4.73
C VAL A 179 21.78 5.08 4.58
N CYS A 180 22.85 5.76 4.17
CA CYS A 180 24.17 5.13 4.09
C CYS A 180 24.59 4.59 5.47
N VAL A 181 24.89 3.30 5.55
CA VAL A 181 25.22 2.64 6.82
C VAL A 181 26.71 2.81 7.20
N ASN A 182 27.55 3.03 6.24
CA ASN A 182 29.01 3.10 6.40
C ASN A 182 29.60 4.46 5.96
N ALA A 183 28.83 5.55 6.16
CA ALA A 183 29.26 6.88 5.75
C ALA A 183 30.53 7.39 6.46
N GLU A 184 30.74 6.96 7.71
CA GLU A 184 31.92 7.35 8.51
C GLU A 184 33.16 6.49 8.18
N ASP A 185 32.96 5.23 7.80
CA ASP A 185 34.01 4.31 7.40
C ASP A 185 33.56 3.42 6.23
N PRO A 186 33.85 3.81 4.98
CA PRO A 186 33.46 3.07 3.79
C PRO A 186 34.05 1.65 3.68
N THR A 187 35.06 1.31 4.47
CA THR A 187 35.64 -0.04 4.50
C THR A 187 34.80 -1.04 5.27
N GLN A 188 33.94 -0.55 6.17
CA GLN A 188 33.02 -1.41 6.91
C GLN A 188 31.87 -1.83 6.00
N ARG A 189 31.66 -3.14 5.89
CA ARG A 189 30.54 -3.74 5.16
C ARG A 189 29.72 -4.62 6.11
N PRO A 190 28.75 -4.03 6.83
CA PRO A 190 27.85 -4.80 7.70
C PRO A 190 27.11 -5.87 6.90
N VAL A 191 26.87 -7.02 7.53
CA VAL A 191 26.17 -8.14 6.91
C VAL A 191 24.67 -7.80 6.83
N PRO A 192 24.02 -8.02 5.67
CA PRO A 192 22.56 -7.92 5.57
C PRO A 192 21.87 -8.91 6.51
N GLU A 193 20.81 -8.44 7.17
CA GLU A 193 19.94 -9.28 8.00
C GLU A 193 18.54 -9.23 7.41
N GLU A 194 17.89 -10.38 7.28
CA GLU A 194 16.47 -10.43 6.91
C GLU A 194 15.65 -9.82 8.05
N ALA A 195 14.93 -8.75 7.75
CA ALA A 195 14.19 -7.98 8.74
C ALA A 195 12.70 -7.80 8.37
N TYR A 196 12.37 -8.01 7.09
CA TYR A 196 11.02 -7.75 6.55
C TYR A 196 10.60 -8.89 5.61
N PRO A 197 10.32 -10.09 6.15
CA PRO A 197 9.95 -11.27 5.37
C PRO A 197 8.59 -11.17 4.66
#